data_dc0e39f779edf5f764eed2ee49dc7c38
#
_entry.id   dc0e39f779edf5f764eed2ee49dc7c38
#
_cell.length_a   1.000
_cell.length_b   1.000
_cell.length_c   1.000
_cell.angle_alpha   90.00
_cell.angle_beta   90.00
_cell.angle_gamma   90.00
#
_symmetry.space_group_name_H-M   'P 1'
#
loop_
_entity.id
_entity.type
_entity.pdbx_description
1 polymer ?
#
loop_
_entity_poly.entity_id
_entity_poly.type
_entity_poly.pdbx_seq_one_letter_code
_entity_poly.pdbx_strand_id
1 'polypeptide(L)'
;MGGISLRTGVDVAAFEIAYAVAALHRHEILIVRDVLDTQIVDIVGRRLARVADVALTAVAGDRLELIGVEVGFGAVLRRLGLTRLAARAPRDVVEWNALHLTSGRGHTVQLATPRSAVHHLGATELAAMVERLATEAAAEVLAATAPAVAAEAIRVDPGVGERILRAMPSSNATDIVAEMPADHAARWRARLASTPVLRGRRFLRFRVWPRRRHRRSGAAQ
;
A
#
# COMPACT_ATOMS: atom_id res chain seq x y z
N MET A 1 -8.31 27.55 -12.67
CA MET A 1 -9.49 27.05 -11.95
C MET A 1 -9.83 25.68 -12.50
N GLY A 2 -9.71 24.65 -11.69
CA GLY A 2 -10.11 23.29 -12.07
C GLY A 2 -11.34 22.91 -11.25
N GLY A 3 -12.45 22.62 -11.90
CA GLY A 3 -13.66 22.15 -11.23
C GLY A 3 -13.79 20.63 -11.35
N ILE A 4 -14.22 19.97 -10.28
CA ILE A 4 -14.66 18.58 -10.33
C ILE A 4 -16.17 18.60 -10.50
N SER A 5 -16.64 18.05 -11.62
CA SER A 5 -18.07 17.86 -11.86
C SER A 5 -18.45 16.44 -11.44
N LEU A 6 -19.33 16.33 -10.45
CA LEU A 6 -19.96 15.07 -10.06
C LEU A 6 -21.31 14.94 -10.75
N ARG A 7 -21.46 13.88 -11.53
CA ARG A 7 -22.79 13.49 -12.05
C ARG A 7 -23.44 12.55 -11.05
N THR A 8 -24.37 13.06 -10.28
CA THR A 8 -25.27 12.25 -9.45
C THR A 8 -26.65 12.28 -10.10
N GLY A 9 -27.05 11.21 -10.78
CA GLY A 9 -28.37 11.12 -11.40
C GLY A 9 -28.66 12.22 -12.43
N VAL A 10 -29.51 13.17 -12.11
CA VAL A 10 -29.96 14.26 -13.00
C VAL A 10 -29.24 15.59 -12.70
N ASP A 11 -28.65 15.75 -11.53
CA ASP A 11 -27.98 16.98 -11.13
C ASP A 11 -26.46 16.90 -11.23
N VAL A 12 -25.89 17.90 -11.89
CA VAL A 12 -24.44 18.11 -11.95
C VAL A 12 -24.07 19.09 -10.86
N ALA A 13 -23.50 18.59 -9.77
CA ALA A 13 -22.89 19.45 -8.76
C ALA A 13 -21.46 19.79 -9.21
N ALA A 14 -21.18 21.07 -9.41
CA ALA A 14 -19.82 21.56 -9.66
C ALA A 14 -19.21 22.01 -8.35
N PHE A 15 -18.04 21.43 -8.01
CA PHE A 15 -17.25 21.87 -6.88
C PHE A 15 -16.11 22.75 -7.40
N GLU A 16 -16.04 23.98 -6.90
CA GLU A 16 -14.91 24.85 -7.17
C GLU A 16 -13.78 24.49 -6.20
N ILE A 17 -12.69 23.95 -6.74
CA ILE A 17 -11.49 23.66 -5.95
C ILE A 17 -10.68 24.94 -5.94
N ALA A 18 -10.65 25.66 -4.81
CA ALA A 18 -9.65 26.67 -4.59
C ALA A 18 -8.29 25.97 -4.49
N TYR A 19 -7.37 26.28 -5.40
CA TYR A 19 -5.97 25.88 -5.27
C TYR A 19 -5.35 26.60 -4.08
N ALA A 20 -5.52 26.05 -2.89
CA ALA A 20 -4.66 26.40 -1.79
C ALA A 20 -3.35 25.66 -2.00
N VAL A 21 -2.26 26.38 -2.28
CA VAL A 21 -0.88 25.88 -2.18
C VAL A 21 -0.54 25.74 -0.68
N ALA A 22 -1.40 25.07 0.06
CA ALA A 22 -1.16 24.74 1.44
C ALA A 22 -0.28 23.49 1.48
N ALA A 23 0.77 23.53 2.28
CA ALA A 23 1.53 22.33 2.60
C ALA A 23 0.58 21.28 3.15
N LEU A 24 0.58 20.08 2.57
CA LEU A 24 -0.24 18.95 3.02
C LEU A 24 0.04 18.67 4.50
N HIS A 25 -1.02 18.59 5.29
CA HIS A 25 -0.91 18.16 6.68
C HIS A 25 -0.44 16.70 6.77
N ARG A 26 0.07 16.31 7.94
CA ARG A 26 0.64 14.97 8.15
C ARG A 26 -0.33 13.81 7.84
N HIS A 27 -1.64 14.08 7.98
CA HIS A 27 -2.71 13.09 7.77
C HIS A 27 -3.40 13.22 6.42
N GLU A 28 -2.93 14.08 5.54
CA GLU A 28 -3.53 14.30 4.22
C GLU A 28 -2.79 13.51 3.15
N ILE A 29 -3.57 12.94 2.24
CA ILE A 29 -3.10 12.28 1.02
C ILE A 29 -3.74 12.95 -0.20
N LEU A 30 -3.03 12.94 -1.31
CA LEU A 30 -3.57 13.41 -2.59
C LEU A 30 -4.15 12.21 -3.35
N ILE A 31 -5.46 12.25 -3.62
CA ILE A 31 -6.15 11.15 -4.31
C ILE A 31 -5.46 10.81 -5.64
N VAL A 32 -5.13 11.82 -6.45
CA VAL A 32 -4.54 11.59 -7.78
C VAL A 32 -3.12 11.03 -7.69
N ARG A 33 -2.33 11.47 -6.72
CA ARG A 33 -0.92 11.08 -6.60
C ARG A 33 -0.72 9.83 -5.77
N ASP A 34 -1.45 9.73 -4.66
CA ASP A 34 -1.16 8.75 -3.61
C ASP A 34 -2.12 7.54 -3.64
N VAL A 35 -3.25 7.66 -4.37
CA VAL A 35 -4.30 6.62 -4.45
C VAL A 35 -4.50 6.12 -5.87
N LEU A 36 -4.82 7.01 -6.83
CA LEU A 36 -5.10 6.58 -8.21
C LEU A 36 -3.86 5.95 -8.87
N ASP A 37 -4.10 4.90 -9.65
CA ASP A 37 -3.08 4.12 -10.35
C ASP A 37 -2.02 3.48 -9.43
N THR A 38 -2.18 3.57 -8.10
CA THR A 38 -1.30 2.91 -7.14
C THR A 38 -1.74 1.46 -6.89
N GLN A 39 -0.81 0.67 -6.38
CA GLN A 39 -1.13 -0.65 -5.85
C GLN A 39 -1.69 -0.53 -4.44
N ILE A 40 -2.65 -1.40 -4.13
CA ILE A 40 -3.19 -1.57 -2.78
C ILE A 40 -3.16 -3.03 -2.38
N VAL A 41 -3.14 -3.29 -1.09
CA VAL A 41 -3.50 -4.58 -0.52
C VAL A 41 -4.98 -4.54 -0.15
N ASP A 42 -5.80 -5.32 -0.84
CA ASP A 42 -7.17 -5.63 -0.44
C ASP A 42 -7.08 -6.66 0.69
N ILE A 43 -7.34 -6.21 1.93
CA ILE A 43 -7.15 -7.02 3.14
C ILE A 43 -8.19 -8.15 3.19
N VAL A 44 -9.44 -7.83 2.89
CA VAL A 44 -10.55 -8.79 2.90
C VAL A 44 -10.43 -9.76 1.74
N GLY A 45 -10.20 -9.25 0.53
CA GLY A 45 -10.00 -10.06 -0.67
C GLY A 45 -8.65 -10.79 -0.74
N ARG A 46 -7.73 -10.51 0.20
CA ARG A 46 -6.38 -11.10 0.28
C ARG A 46 -5.61 -11.04 -1.03
N ARG A 47 -5.66 -9.92 -1.71
CA ARG A 47 -5.05 -9.74 -3.04
C ARG A 47 -4.37 -8.39 -3.18
N LEU A 48 -3.42 -8.33 -4.11
CA LEU A 48 -2.93 -7.05 -4.62
C LEU A 48 -3.84 -6.60 -5.75
N ALA A 49 -4.22 -5.33 -5.72
CA ALA A 49 -5.02 -4.73 -6.76
C ALA A 49 -4.46 -3.35 -7.12
N ARG A 50 -4.78 -2.88 -8.32
CA ARG A 50 -4.45 -1.52 -8.74
C ARG A 50 -5.70 -0.66 -8.72
N VAL A 51 -5.63 0.49 -8.10
CA VAL A 51 -6.73 1.45 -8.05
C VAL A 51 -6.96 2.04 -9.44
N ALA A 52 -8.13 1.80 -9.98
CA ALA A 52 -8.54 2.35 -11.27
C ALA A 52 -9.37 3.63 -11.11
N ASP A 53 -10.15 3.73 -10.02
CA ASP A 53 -10.99 4.89 -9.73
C ASP A 53 -11.29 4.96 -8.22
N VAL A 54 -11.85 6.08 -7.75
CA VAL A 54 -12.27 6.27 -6.37
C VAL A 54 -13.76 6.42 -6.25
N ALA A 55 -14.35 5.83 -5.22
CA ALA A 55 -15.77 5.96 -4.90
C ALA A 55 -15.94 7.01 -3.81
N LEU A 56 -16.61 8.09 -4.16
CA LEU A 56 -16.92 9.19 -3.27
C LEU A 56 -18.42 9.27 -3.04
N THR A 57 -18.85 9.63 -1.85
CA THR A 57 -20.25 9.95 -1.52
C THR A 57 -20.34 11.37 -0.98
N ALA A 58 -21.44 12.03 -1.31
CA ALA A 58 -21.73 13.34 -0.74
C ALA A 58 -22.32 13.17 0.67
N VAL A 59 -21.78 13.91 1.61
CA VAL A 59 -22.27 13.99 2.99
C VAL A 59 -22.74 15.39 3.31
N ALA A 60 -23.43 15.58 4.42
CA ALA A 60 -23.96 16.88 4.83
C ALA A 60 -22.85 17.95 4.87
N GLY A 61 -23.15 19.17 4.40
CA GLY A 61 -22.24 20.32 4.45
C GLY A 61 -21.24 20.37 3.28
N ASP A 62 -21.66 20.03 2.07
CA ASP A 62 -20.87 20.07 0.83
C ASP A 62 -19.53 19.33 0.89
N ARG A 63 -19.45 18.29 1.72
CA ARG A 63 -18.28 17.44 1.84
C ARG A 63 -18.44 16.16 1.06
N LEU A 64 -17.30 15.67 0.54
CA LEU A 64 -17.20 14.36 -0.07
C LEU A 64 -16.47 13.42 0.88
N GLU A 65 -17.01 12.24 1.06
CA GLU A 65 -16.38 11.16 1.81
C GLU A 65 -15.90 10.07 0.84
N LEU A 66 -14.67 9.63 1.04
CA LEU A 66 -14.08 8.52 0.29
C LEU A 66 -14.54 7.20 0.92
N ILE A 67 -15.42 6.50 0.23
CA ILE A 67 -16.00 5.24 0.71
C ILE A 67 -15.22 4.00 0.26
N GLY A 68 -14.48 4.11 -0.83
CA GLY A 68 -13.69 3.00 -1.35
C GLY A 68 -12.98 3.31 -2.66
N VAL A 69 -12.37 2.29 -3.23
CA VAL A 69 -11.68 2.38 -4.51
C VAL A 69 -12.19 1.30 -5.46
N GLU A 70 -12.31 1.63 -6.73
CA GLU A 70 -12.62 0.66 -7.77
C GLU A 70 -11.32 0.07 -8.33
N VAL A 71 -11.22 -1.24 -8.30
CA VAL A 71 -10.05 -1.98 -8.77
C VAL A 71 -10.38 -2.84 -10.01
N GLY A 72 -11.61 -2.83 -10.43
CA GLY A 72 -12.11 -3.61 -11.56
C GLY A 72 -11.75 -3.01 -12.92
N PHE A 73 -11.67 -3.87 -13.92
CA PHE A 73 -11.40 -3.48 -15.31
C PHE A 73 -12.47 -2.55 -15.90
N GLY A 74 -13.68 -2.55 -15.34
CA GLY A 74 -14.78 -1.66 -15.74
C GLY A 74 -14.44 -0.18 -15.66
N ALA A 75 -13.67 0.25 -14.64
CA ALA A 75 -13.22 1.63 -14.51
C ALA A 75 -12.26 2.02 -15.63
N VAL A 76 -11.35 1.12 -16.00
CA VAL A 76 -10.41 1.33 -17.12
C VAL A 76 -11.19 1.51 -18.43
N LEU A 77 -12.19 0.66 -18.67
CA LEU A 77 -13.03 0.76 -19.87
C LEU A 77 -13.80 2.10 -19.92
N ARG A 78 -14.30 2.58 -18.78
CA ARG A 78 -14.95 3.92 -18.71
C ARG A 78 -13.98 5.04 -19.07
N ARG A 79 -12.75 5.01 -18.56
CA ARG A 79 -11.71 5.99 -18.90
C ARG A 79 -11.37 6.01 -20.39
N LEU A 80 -11.43 4.84 -21.04
CA LEU A 80 -11.20 4.70 -22.48
C LEU A 80 -12.42 5.05 -23.33
N GLY A 81 -13.51 5.52 -22.73
CA GLY A 81 -14.76 5.85 -23.43
C GLY A 81 -15.60 4.64 -23.85
N LEU A 82 -15.19 3.43 -23.47
CA LEU A 82 -15.87 2.18 -23.81
C LEU A 82 -17.00 1.86 -22.82
N THR A 83 -17.89 2.83 -22.63
CA THR A 83 -18.94 2.80 -21.59
C THR A 83 -19.90 1.62 -21.71
N ARG A 84 -20.21 1.17 -22.95
CA ARG A 84 -21.07 -0.01 -23.18
C ARG A 84 -20.45 -1.31 -22.71
N LEU A 85 -19.12 -1.45 -22.85
CA LEU A 85 -18.38 -2.61 -22.36
C LEU A 85 -18.18 -2.51 -20.84
N ALA A 86 -17.91 -1.32 -20.32
CA ALA A 86 -17.82 -1.05 -18.91
C ALA A 86 -19.10 -1.40 -18.13
N ALA A 87 -20.27 -1.15 -18.74
CA ALA A 87 -21.57 -1.48 -18.14
C ALA A 87 -21.80 -3.00 -17.95
N ARG A 88 -21.08 -3.83 -18.70
CA ARG A 88 -21.11 -5.31 -18.58
C ARG A 88 -20.04 -5.86 -17.64
N ALA A 89 -19.03 -5.07 -17.33
CA ALA A 89 -17.97 -5.49 -16.40
C ALA A 89 -18.51 -5.42 -14.96
N PRO A 90 -18.24 -6.43 -14.12
CA PRO A 90 -18.60 -6.36 -12.71
C PRO A 90 -17.85 -5.19 -12.05
N ARG A 91 -18.55 -4.47 -11.18
CA ARG A 91 -17.91 -3.48 -10.32
C ARG A 91 -17.17 -4.21 -9.21
N ASP A 92 -15.91 -3.92 -9.08
CA ASP A 92 -15.04 -4.48 -8.05
C ASP A 92 -14.54 -3.31 -7.19
N VAL A 93 -15.28 -3.05 -6.12
CA VAL A 93 -15.03 -1.93 -5.20
C VAL A 93 -14.50 -2.51 -3.89
N VAL A 94 -13.34 -2.04 -3.49
CA VAL A 94 -12.75 -2.32 -2.18
C VAL A 94 -13.07 -1.16 -1.26
N GLU A 95 -13.67 -1.43 -0.12
CA GLU A 95 -13.99 -0.42 0.88
C GLU A 95 -12.71 0.23 1.43
N TRP A 96 -12.80 1.54 1.73
CA TRP A 96 -11.64 2.29 2.23
C TRP A 96 -11.05 1.70 3.51
N ASN A 97 -11.90 1.17 4.38
CA ASN A 97 -11.48 0.54 5.63
C ASN A 97 -10.95 -0.89 5.46
N ALA A 98 -11.07 -1.47 4.27
CA ALA A 98 -10.64 -2.83 3.97
C ALA A 98 -9.38 -2.88 3.08
N LEU A 99 -8.73 -1.74 2.84
CA LEU A 99 -7.54 -1.65 2.00
C LEU A 99 -6.35 -1.05 2.73
N HIS A 100 -5.16 -1.40 2.24
CA HIS A 100 -3.92 -0.76 2.64
C HIS A 100 -3.18 -0.21 1.41
N LEU A 101 -2.84 1.08 1.45
CA LEU A 101 -2.10 1.75 0.39
C LEU A 101 -0.62 1.35 0.42
N THR A 102 -0.05 1.02 -0.73
CA THR A 102 1.38 0.71 -0.87
C THR A 102 2.21 1.93 -1.33
N SER A 103 1.57 3.05 -1.66
CA SER A 103 2.26 4.31 -1.92
C SER A 103 2.92 4.82 -0.65
N GLY A 104 4.15 5.34 -0.74
CA GLY A 104 4.92 5.73 0.44
C GLY A 104 4.17 6.67 1.39
N ARG A 105 3.50 7.71 0.85
CA ARG A 105 2.72 8.62 1.69
C ARG A 105 1.42 7.99 2.19
N GLY A 106 0.70 7.27 1.33
CA GLY A 106 -0.54 6.60 1.72
C GLY A 106 -0.30 5.59 2.84
N HIS A 107 0.74 4.77 2.71
CA HIS A 107 1.19 3.83 3.72
C HIS A 107 1.48 4.53 5.06
N THR A 108 2.32 5.57 5.05
CA THR A 108 2.68 6.32 6.26
C THR A 108 1.46 6.93 6.96
N VAL A 109 0.54 7.52 6.18
CA VAL A 109 -0.68 8.13 6.74
C VAL A 109 -1.60 7.08 7.35
N GLN A 110 -1.75 5.93 6.70
CA GLN A 110 -2.57 4.84 7.24
C GLN A 110 -1.98 4.24 8.52
N LEU A 111 -0.66 4.07 8.60
CA LEU A 111 -0.01 3.61 9.85
C LEU A 111 -0.17 4.62 10.99
N ALA A 112 -0.18 5.91 10.67
CA ALA A 112 -0.40 6.98 11.66
C ALA A 112 -1.87 7.17 12.06
N THR A 113 -2.82 6.49 11.37
CA THR A 113 -4.26 6.63 11.60
C THR A 113 -4.80 5.45 12.41
N PRO A 114 -5.18 5.63 13.70
CA PRO A 114 -5.58 4.52 14.58
C PRO A 114 -6.79 3.71 14.10
N ARG A 115 -7.64 4.30 13.25
CA ARG A 115 -8.82 3.64 12.67
C ARG A 115 -8.53 2.87 11.39
N SER A 116 -7.29 2.88 10.90
CA SER A 116 -6.92 2.10 9.71
C SER A 116 -7.03 0.61 9.98
N ALA A 117 -7.47 -0.13 8.97
CA ALA A 117 -7.66 -1.59 9.06
C ALA A 117 -6.43 -2.34 9.59
N VAL A 118 -5.25 -1.86 9.25
CA VAL A 118 -3.97 -2.48 9.67
C VAL A 118 -3.83 -2.66 11.18
N HIS A 119 -4.42 -1.75 11.98
CA HIS A 119 -4.36 -1.82 13.45
C HIS A 119 -5.37 -2.79 14.08
N HIS A 120 -6.27 -3.34 13.27
CA HIS A 120 -7.35 -4.22 13.71
C HIS A 120 -7.22 -5.65 13.15
N LEU A 121 -6.12 -5.93 12.41
CA LEU A 121 -5.88 -7.24 11.82
C LEU A 121 -5.52 -8.27 12.87
N GLY A 122 -6.11 -9.45 12.75
CA GLY A 122 -5.65 -10.64 13.44
C GLY A 122 -4.33 -11.17 12.83
N ALA A 123 -3.66 -12.08 13.56
CA ALA A 123 -2.35 -12.60 13.16
C ALA A 123 -2.34 -13.23 11.75
N THR A 124 -3.39 -13.97 11.39
CA THR A 124 -3.50 -14.63 10.08
C THR A 124 -3.66 -13.62 8.94
N GLU A 125 -4.48 -12.60 9.16
CA GLU A 125 -4.72 -11.54 8.18
C GLU A 125 -3.47 -10.68 8.01
N LEU A 126 -2.80 -10.38 9.13
CA LEU A 126 -1.54 -9.66 9.14
C LEU A 126 -0.45 -10.43 8.40
N ALA A 127 -0.32 -11.74 8.62
CA ALA A 127 0.62 -12.59 7.89
C ALA A 127 0.34 -12.54 6.37
N ALA A 128 -0.91 -12.71 5.97
CA ALA A 128 -1.32 -12.65 4.57
C ALA A 128 -1.08 -11.26 3.93
N MET A 129 -1.19 -10.19 4.71
CA MET A 129 -0.91 -8.82 4.25
C MET A 129 0.58 -8.58 4.07
N VAL A 130 1.42 -8.90 5.06
CA VAL A 130 2.87 -8.63 5.03
C VAL A 130 3.59 -9.44 3.96
N GLU A 131 3.08 -10.63 3.60
CA GLU A 131 3.57 -11.42 2.47
C GLU A 131 3.49 -10.66 1.14
N ARG A 132 2.53 -9.77 0.99
CA ARG A 132 2.25 -9.00 -0.23
C ARG A 132 2.93 -7.65 -0.29
N LEU A 133 3.50 -7.20 0.81
CA LEU A 133 4.20 -5.93 0.91
C LEU A 133 5.69 -6.07 0.57
N ALA A 134 6.31 -4.97 0.15
CA ALA A 134 7.76 -4.87 0.15
C ALA A 134 8.30 -5.04 1.58
N THR A 135 9.49 -5.62 1.73
CA THR A 135 10.05 -5.99 3.03
C THR A 135 10.10 -4.82 4.02
N GLU A 136 10.46 -3.63 3.53
CA GLU A 136 10.53 -2.42 4.35
C GLU A 136 9.13 -1.98 4.83
N ALA A 137 8.15 -1.98 3.95
CA ALA A 137 6.77 -1.63 4.31
C ALA A 137 6.15 -2.67 5.25
N ALA A 138 6.44 -3.95 5.05
CA ALA A 138 6.03 -5.01 5.96
C ALA A 138 6.66 -4.86 7.36
N ALA A 139 7.92 -4.42 7.43
CA ALA A 139 8.60 -4.14 8.69
C ALA A 139 7.96 -2.96 9.44
N GLU A 140 7.56 -1.91 8.72
CA GLU A 140 6.86 -0.76 9.30
C GLU A 140 5.47 -1.16 9.84
N VAL A 141 4.72 -2.00 9.10
CA VAL A 141 3.43 -2.52 9.54
C VAL A 141 3.58 -3.34 10.83
N LEU A 142 4.51 -4.30 10.87
CA LEU A 142 4.73 -5.13 12.06
C LEU A 142 5.22 -4.30 13.26
N ALA A 143 6.06 -3.29 13.02
CA ALA A 143 6.52 -2.40 14.07
C ALA A 143 5.41 -1.50 14.65
N ALA A 144 4.37 -1.21 13.87
CA ALA A 144 3.20 -0.44 14.29
C ALA A 144 2.09 -1.30 14.92
N THR A 145 2.23 -2.63 14.89
CA THR A 145 1.26 -3.59 15.43
C THR A 145 1.69 -4.04 16.83
N ALA A 146 0.72 -4.48 17.66
CA ALA A 146 1.02 -5.04 18.96
C ALA A 146 2.01 -6.22 18.84
N PRO A 147 3.12 -6.25 19.62
CA PRO A 147 4.18 -7.24 19.48
C PRO A 147 3.70 -8.69 19.51
N ALA A 148 2.72 -9.01 20.35
CA ALA A 148 2.14 -10.35 20.44
C ALA A 148 1.46 -10.79 19.14
N VAL A 149 0.69 -9.89 18.48
CA VAL A 149 0.03 -10.18 17.20
C VAL A 149 1.07 -10.31 16.08
N ALA A 150 2.08 -9.45 16.09
CA ALA A 150 3.19 -9.51 15.13
C ALA A 150 3.99 -10.82 15.28
N ALA A 151 4.26 -11.26 16.51
CA ALA A 151 4.94 -12.52 16.80
C ALA A 151 4.18 -13.73 16.24
N GLU A 152 2.86 -13.75 16.44
CA GLU A 152 2.01 -14.81 15.90
C GLU A 152 1.95 -14.79 14.37
N ALA A 153 1.85 -13.61 13.75
CA ALA A 153 1.89 -13.46 12.28
C ALA A 153 3.20 -14.00 11.69
N ILE A 154 4.34 -13.72 12.32
CA ILE A 154 5.66 -14.25 11.88
C ILE A 154 5.72 -15.78 12.00
N ARG A 155 5.02 -16.37 12.94
CA ARG A 155 4.96 -17.84 13.11
C ARG A 155 4.23 -18.53 11.97
N VAL A 156 3.31 -17.84 11.30
CA VAL A 156 2.57 -18.37 10.14
C VAL A 156 3.53 -18.59 8.97
N ASP A 157 4.44 -17.66 8.70
CA ASP A 157 5.48 -17.80 7.67
C ASP A 157 6.86 -17.36 8.19
N PRO A 158 7.64 -18.31 8.72
CA PRO A 158 8.96 -18.01 9.25
C PRO A 158 9.97 -17.50 8.22
N GLY A 159 9.82 -17.85 6.95
CA GLY A 159 10.72 -17.43 5.88
C GLY A 159 10.56 -15.95 5.54
N VAL A 160 9.35 -15.50 5.43
CA VAL A 160 9.01 -14.07 5.27
C VAL A 160 9.36 -13.32 6.56
N GLY A 161 9.03 -13.89 7.72
CA GLY A 161 9.30 -13.31 9.04
C GLY A 161 10.77 -12.96 9.26
N GLU A 162 11.71 -13.81 8.85
CA GLU A 162 13.14 -13.52 8.99
C GLU A 162 13.58 -12.28 8.22
N ARG A 163 13.14 -12.15 6.98
CA ARG A 163 13.48 -10.99 6.15
C ARG A 163 12.95 -9.69 6.74
N ILE A 164 11.73 -9.75 7.29
CA ILE A 164 11.06 -8.59 7.88
C ILE A 164 11.75 -8.18 9.19
N LEU A 165 11.99 -9.13 10.11
CA LEU A 165 12.68 -8.85 11.37
C LEU A 165 14.07 -8.25 11.18
N ARG A 166 14.78 -8.64 10.09
CA ARG A 166 16.10 -8.06 9.76
C ARG A 166 15.99 -6.65 9.18
N ALA A 167 14.85 -6.28 8.61
CA ALA A 167 14.62 -4.97 8.00
C ALA A 167 14.15 -3.91 9.01
N MET A 168 13.61 -4.34 10.16
CA MET A 168 13.11 -3.42 11.18
C MET A 168 14.19 -2.97 12.17
N PRO A 169 13.95 -1.91 12.96
CA PRO A 169 14.81 -1.53 14.09
C PRO A 169 14.97 -2.67 15.07
N SER A 170 16.18 -2.83 15.62
CA SER A 170 16.52 -3.95 16.53
C SER A 170 15.66 -3.99 17.80
N SER A 171 15.23 -2.84 18.32
CA SER A 171 14.28 -2.76 19.45
C SER A 171 12.97 -3.47 19.14
N ASN A 172 12.31 -3.10 18.03
CA ASN A 172 11.05 -3.69 17.62
C ASN A 172 11.18 -5.19 17.35
N ALA A 173 12.28 -5.61 16.68
CA ALA A 173 12.53 -7.03 16.46
C ALA A 173 12.71 -7.81 17.79
N THR A 174 13.37 -7.20 18.78
CA THR A 174 13.53 -7.79 20.11
C THR A 174 12.23 -7.92 20.83
N ASP A 175 11.39 -6.88 20.81
CA ASP A 175 10.08 -6.89 21.45
C ASP A 175 9.16 -7.97 20.86
N ILE A 176 9.11 -8.06 19.52
CA ILE A 176 8.33 -9.10 18.84
C ILE A 176 8.83 -10.51 19.19
N VAL A 177 10.14 -10.72 19.19
CA VAL A 177 10.74 -12.03 19.52
C VAL A 177 10.51 -12.39 20.99
N ALA A 178 10.45 -11.40 21.89
CA ALA A 178 10.17 -11.64 23.32
C ALA A 178 8.77 -12.20 23.55
N GLU A 179 7.79 -11.84 22.71
CA GLU A 179 6.41 -12.35 22.78
C GLU A 179 6.23 -13.78 22.23
N MET A 180 7.27 -14.35 21.59
CA MET A 180 7.22 -15.73 21.11
C MET A 180 7.40 -16.73 22.27
N PRO A 181 6.88 -17.97 22.14
CA PRO A 181 7.22 -19.07 23.05
C PRO A 181 8.72 -19.22 23.21
N ALA A 182 9.19 -19.56 24.41
CA ALA A 182 10.61 -19.51 24.80
C ALA A 182 11.57 -20.25 23.83
N ASP A 183 11.14 -21.43 23.35
CA ASP A 183 11.88 -22.24 22.38
C ASP A 183 11.98 -21.58 20.98
N HIS A 184 10.91 -20.92 20.55
CA HIS A 184 10.89 -20.12 19.33
C HIS A 184 11.75 -18.86 19.47
N ALA A 185 11.60 -18.13 20.57
CA ALA A 185 12.38 -16.93 20.86
C ALA A 185 13.90 -17.21 20.88
N ALA A 186 14.32 -18.33 21.50
CA ALA A 186 15.72 -18.73 21.52
C ALA A 186 16.27 -18.99 20.10
N ARG A 187 15.51 -19.72 19.27
CA ARG A 187 15.88 -19.98 17.87
C ARG A 187 15.95 -18.70 17.05
N TRP A 188 15.00 -17.78 17.22
CA TRP A 188 14.99 -16.52 16.51
C TRP A 188 16.16 -15.61 16.90
N ARG A 189 16.46 -15.51 18.21
CA ARG A 189 17.64 -14.75 18.68
C ARG A 189 18.94 -15.28 18.07
N ALA A 190 19.13 -16.60 18.10
CA ALA A 190 20.31 -17.23 17.49
C ALA A 190 20.38 -16.95 15.97
N ARG A 191 19.26 -17.04 15.26
CA ARG A 191 19.17 -16.80 13.82
C ARG A 191 19.47 -15.34 13.47
N LEU A 192 18.93 -14.39 14.22
CA LEU A 192 19.17 -12.96 13.99
C LEU A 192 20.62 -12.56 14.34
N ALA A 193 21.24 -13.21 15.32
CA ALA A 193 22.63 -12.98 15.71
C ALA A 193 23.63 -13.58 14.70
N SER A 194 23.31 -14.71 14.07
CA SER A 194 24.23 -15.48 13.22
C SER A 194 24.47 -14.91 11.83
N THR A 195 23.67 -13.97 11.37
CA THR A 195 23.82 -13.39 10.04
C THR A 195 24.24 -11.94 10.14
N PRO A 196 25.34 -11.53 9.50
CA PRO A 196 25.72 -10.14 9.48
C PRO A 196 24.61 -9.32 8.87
N VAL A 197 24.16 -8.30 9.59
CA VAL A 197 23.19 -7.33 9.10
C VAL A 197 23.81 -6.70 7.85
N LEU A 198 23.26 -7.02 6.68
CA LEU A 198 23.61 -6.35 5.43
C LEU A 198 23.02 -4.92 5.46
N ARG A 199 23.39 -4.17 6.51
CA ARG A 199 23.10 -2.74 6.57
C ARG A 199 23.87 -2.06 5.46
N GLY A 200 23.16 -1.60 4.45
CA GLY A 200 23.74 -0.62 3.54
C GLY A 200 24.11 -1.07 2.15
N ARG A 201 23.65 -2.17 1.62
CA ARG A 201 23.71 -2.35 0.17
C ARG A 201 22.57 -1.58 -0.54
N ARG A 202 22.59 -0.26 -0.40
CA ARG A 202 21.91 0.66 -1.34
C ARG A 202 22.44 0.50 -2.77
N PHE A 203 23.53 -0.23 -2.96
CA PHE A 203 24.21 -0.43 -4.25
C PHE A 203 23.45 -1.32 -5.25
N LEU A 204 22.43 -2.08 -4.84
CA LEU A 204 21.70 -2.92 -5.77
C LEU A 204 20.43 -2.26 -6.37
N ARG A 205 20.08 -1.05 -5.92
CA ARG A 205 18.95 -0.31 -6.51
C ARG A 205 19.26 0.36 -7.85
N PHE A 206 20.51 0.50 -8.20
CA PHE A 206 20.91 1.00 -9.51
C PHE A 206 21.36 -0.18 -10.40
N ARG A 207 20.43 -1.01 -10.84
CA ARG A 207 20.65 -1.76 -12.07
C ARG A 207 20.62 -0.76 -13.21
N VAL A 208 21.72 -0.08 -13.43
CA VAL A 208 21.96 0.60 -14.69
C VAL A 208 22.15 -0.52 -15.71
N TRP A 209 21.09 -0.84 -16.45
CA TRP A 209 21.25 -1.64 -17.65
C TRP A 209 22.15 -0.86 -18.58
N PRO A 210 23.28 -1.44 -19.06
CA PRO A 210 24.07 -0.78 -20.06
C PRO A 210 23.18 -0.54 -21.28
N ARG A 211 22.91 0.72 -21.57
CA ARG A 211 22.24 1.09 -22.82
C ARG A 211 23.10 0.51 -23.95
N ARG A 212 22.57 -0.46 -24.71
CA ARG A 212 23.17 -0.92 -25.94
C ARG A 212 23.40 0.34 -26.81
N ARG A 213 24.64 0.74 -26.95
CA ARG A 213 25.04 1.73 -27.96
C ARG A 213 24.71 1.09 -29.31
N HIS A 214 23.69 1.60 -29.98
CA HIS A 214 23.52 1.34 -31.41
C HIS A 214 24.80 1.81 -32.11
N ARG A 215 25.60 0.83 -32.55
CA ARG A 215 26.66 1.07 -33.50
C ARG A 215 25.99 1.61 -34.76
N ARG A 216 26.13 2.92 -35.03
CA ARG A 216 25.86 3.47 -36.34
C ARG A 216 26.90 2.85 -37.25
N SER A 217 26.47 1.96 -38.15
CA SER A 217 27.22 1.54 -39.30
C SER A 217 27.37 2.78 -40.20
N GLY A 218 28.52 3.41 -40.16
CA GLY A 218 28.91 4.38 -41.19
C GLY A 218 29.16 3.61 -42.50
N ALA A 219 28.31 3.85 -43.49
CA ALA A 219 28.63 3.54 -44.87
C ALA A 219 29.71 4.50 -45.29
N ALA A 220 30.85 3.96 -45.66
CA ALA A 220 31.87 4.69 -46.41
C ALA A 220 31.66 4.39 -47.88
N GLN A 221 31.60 5.43 -48.66
CA GLN A 221 32.15 5.41 -50.01
C GLN A 221 33.60 5.82 -49.94
#